data_e0442bbd89e0f0f1b67ef4af37dc38d2
#
_entry.id   e0442bbd89e0f0f1b67ef4af37dc38d2
#
_cell.length_a   1.000
_cell.length_b   1.000
_cell.length_c   1.000
_cell.angle_alpha   90.00
_cell.angle_beta   90.00
_cell.angle_gamma   90.00
#
_symmetry.space_group_name_H-M   'P 1'
#
loop_
_entity.id
_entity.type
_entity.pdbx_description
1 polymer ?
#
loop_
_entity_poly.entity_id
_entity_poly.type
_entity_poly.pdbx_seq_one_letter_code
_entity_poly.pdbx_strand_id
1 'polypeptide(L)'
;MALNQTNKLVWIVDTIYKARKITFEELNCRWMDNIDLSGGEELLKRTFHKWKWNIFDTFGLMIECEKSAPYRYYIENVDDMTNGSIENWLLSTYSVSNALIESKSIKNRIILEDVPSGREYLEPILESMKINRFIHITYYNYMRDDLREH
;
A
#
# COMPACT_ATOMS: atom_id res chain seq x y z
N MET A 1 1.02 10.86 13.17
CA MET A 1 -0.42 10.64 12.93
C MET A 1 -0.76 10.18 11.51
N ALA A 2 -0.16 10.72 10.45
CA ALA A 2 -0.44 10.34 9.06
C ALA A 2 -0.11 8.87 8.73
N LEU A 3 1.02 8.33 9.21
CA LEU A 3 1.46 6.97 8.94
C LEU A 3 0.46 5.91 9.41
N ASN A 4 -0.15 6.11 10.57
CA ASN A 4 -1.16 5.19 11.12
C ASN A 4 -2.45 5.19 10.29
N GLN A 5 -2.83 6.33 9.70
CA GLN A 5 -4.00 6.40 8.82
C GLN A 5 -3.78 5.66 7.52
N THR A 6 -2.63 5.83 6.87
CA THR A 6 -2.29 5.12 5.63
C THR A 6 -2.28 3.60 5.84
N ASN A 7 -1.72 3.13 6.96
CA ASN A 7 -1.73 1.70 7.30
C ASN A 7 -3.16 1.15 7.41
N LYS A 8 -4.09 1.91 7.96
CA LYS A 8 -5.51 1.54 8.05
C LYS A 8 -6.16 1.43 6.66
N LEU A 9 -5.88 2.38 5.77
CA LEU A 9 -6.40 2.35 4.39
C LEU A 9 -5.87 1.15 3.62
N VAL A 10 -4.56 0.89 3.71
CA VAL A 10 -3.92 -0.26 3.06
C VAL A 10 -4.48 -1.58 3.59
N TRP A 11 -4.68 -1.70 4.90
CA TRP A 11 -5.28 -2.89 5.50
C TRP A 11 -6.68 -3.17 4.95
N ILE A 12 -7.52 -2.14 4.77
CA ILE A 12 -8.85 -2.29 4.16
C ILE A 12 -8.75 -2.79 2.73
N VAL A 13 -7.88 -2.17 1.92
CA VAL A 13 -7.68 -2.58 0.52
C VAL A 13 -7.21 -4.04 0.46
N ASP A 14 -6.21 -4.41 1.24
CA ASP A 14 -5.66 -5.76 1.27
C ASP A 14 -6.69 -6.81 1.73
N THR A 15 -7.51 -6.46 2.73
CA THR A 15 -8.58 -7.34 3.24
C THR A 15 -9.66 -7.57 2.19
N ILE A 16 -10.11 -6.52 1.50
CA ILE A 16 -11.13 -6.64 0.43
C ILE A 16 -10.54 -7.39 -0.76
N TYR A 17 -9.30 -7.09 -1.15
CA TYR A 17 -8.62 -7.75 -2.26
C TYR A 17 -8.49 -9.26 -2.04
N LYS A 18 -8.04 -9.69 -0.86
CA LYS A 18 -7.91 -11.11 -0.49
C LYS A 18 -9.26 -11.83 -0.43
N ALA A 19 -10.28 -11.15 0.06
CA ALA A 19 -11.64 -11.71 0.15
C ALA A 19 -12.35 -11.73 -1.21
N ARG A 20 -11.88 -10.97 -2.20
CA ARG A 20 -12.55 -10.67 -3.46
C ARG A 20 -13.85 -9.89 -3.30
N LYS A 21 -14.77 -10.40 -2.47
CA LYS A 21 -16.04 -9.77 -2.08
C LYS A 21 -16.27 -10.02 -0.60
N ILE A 22 -16.61 -8.98 0.15
CA ILE A 22 -16.78 -9.04 1.61
C ILE A 22 -17.95 -8.17 2.06
N THR A 23 -18.76 -8.65 3.01
CA THR A 23 -19.78 -7.81 3.64
C THR A 23 -19.16 -6.82 4.62
N PHE A 24 -19.89 -5.77 4.97
CA PHE A 24 -19.40 -4.82 5.97
C PHE A 24 -19.23 -5.49 7.34
N GLU A 25 -20.12 -6.38 7.70
CA GLU A 25 -20.10 -7.13 8.96
C GLU A 25 -18.85 -8.02 9.08
N GLU A 26 -18.52 -8.76 8.02
CA GLU A 26 -17.30 -9.58 7.96
C GLU A 26 -16.03 -8.71 8.00
N LEU A 27 -16.04 -7.57 7.31
CA LEU A 27 -14.94 -6.62 7.33
C LEU A 27 -14.75 -6.04 8.74
N ASN A 28 -15.84 -5.69 9.42
CA ASN A 28 -15.80 -5.18 10.79
C ASN A 28 -15.30 -6.20 11.80
N CYS A 29 -15.69 -7.47 11.65
CA CYS A 29 -15.16 -8.56 12.50
C CYS A 29 -13.64 -8.66 12.35
N ARG A 30 -13.13 -8.72 11.12
CA ARG A 30 -11.68 -8.77 10.86
C ARG A 30 -10.94 -7.52 11.33
N TRP A 31 -11.61 -6.36 11.25
CA TRP A 31 -11.08 -5.10 11.76
C TRP A 31 -10.88 -5.14 13.28
N MET A 32 -11.88 -5.60 14.04
CA MET A 32 -11.80 -5.73 15.50
C MET A 32 -10.73 -6.74 15.93
N ASP A 33 -10.55 -7.82 15.16
CA ASP A 33 -9.51 -8.84 15.42
C ASP A 33 -8.11 -8.27 15.25
N ASN A 34 -7.93 -7.25 14.40
CA ASN A 34 -6.65 -6.56 14.23
C ASN A 34 -6.47 -5.45 15.29
N ILE A 35 -6.13 -5.85 16.51
CA ILE A 35 -6.01 -4.96 17.68
C ILE A 35 -4.96 -3.86 17.45
N ASP A 36 -3.88 -4.14 16.72
CA ASP A 36 -2.80 -3.15 16.46
C ASP A 36 -3.30 -1.94 15.64
N LEU A 37 -4.30 -2.13 14.77
CA LEU A 37 -4.87 -1.06 13.95
C LEU A 37 -6.17 -0.50 14.51
N SER A 38 -7.06 -1.36 15.01
CA SER A 38 -8.39 -1.00 15.50
C SER A 38 -8.37 -0.51 16.95
N GLY A 39 -7.42 -1.01 17.76
CA GLY A 39 -7.49 -0.90 19.22
C GLY A 39 -8.61 -1.75 19.83
N GLY A 40 -9.21 -2.68 19.05
CA GLY A 40 -10.38 -3.47 19.43
C GLY A 40 -11.72 -2.73 19.26
N GLU A 41 -11.69 -1.53 18.66
CA GLU A 41 -12.90 -0.72 18.41
C GLU A 41 -13.55 -1.09 17.06
N GLU A 42 -14.88 -0.96 17.01
CA GLU A 42 -15.65 -1.19 15.79
C GLU A 42 -15.35 -0.16 14.70
N LEU A 43 -15.36 -0.61 13.45
CA LEU A 43 -15.31 0.26 12.28
C LEU A 43 -16.71 0.83 12.00
N LEU A 44 -16.90 2.11 12.25
CA LEU A 44 -18.16 2.77 11.93
C LEU A 44 -18.37 2.88 10.41
N LYS A 45 -19.58 2.61 9.91
CA LYS A 45 -19.93 2.75 8.48
C LYS A 45 -19.56 4.13 7.92
N ARG A 46 -19.80 5.20 8.67
CA ARG A 46 -19.41 6.57 8.29
C ARG A 46 -17.91 6.71 8.07
N THR A 47 -17.11 6.12 8.96
CA THR A 47 -15.64 6.14 8.87
C THR A 47 -15.18 5.34 7.66
N PHE A 48 -15.76 4.16 7.43
CA PHE A 48 -15.47 3.34 6.26
C PHE A 48 -15.78 4.06 4.95
N HIS A 49 -16.93 4.74 4.84
CA HIS A 49 -17.26 5.53 3.65
C HIS A 49 -16.27 6.67 3.41
N LYS A 50 -15.83 7.37 4.47
CA LYS A 50 -14.78 8.38 4.35
C LYS A 50 -13.45 7.76 3.87
N TRP A 51 -13.10 6.58 4.37
CA TRP A 51 -11.88 5.90 3.98
C TRP A 51 -11.92 5.37 2.55
N LYS A 52 -13.08 4.96 2.03
CA LYS A 52 -13.25 4.64 0.60
C LYS A 52 -12.81 5.81 -0.29
N TRP A 53 -13.23 7.02 0.04
CA TRP A 53 -12.81 8.23 -0.68
C TRP A 53 -11.29 8.48 -0.57
N ASN A 54 -10.74 8.33 0.62
CA ASN A 54 -9.30 8.49 0.83
C ASN A 54 -8.49 7.42 0.07
N ILE A 55 -9.00 6.18 -0.03
CA ILE A 55 -8.39 5.09 -0.80
C ILE A 55 -8.38 5.45 -2.29
N PHE A 56 -9.50 5.95 -2.81
CA PHE A 56 -9.57 6.40 -4.19
C PHE A 56 -8.59 7.55 -4.46
N ASP A 57 -8.57 8.57 -3.62
CA ASP A 57 -7.69 9.73 -3.75
C ASP A 57 -6.20 9.38 -3.64
N THR A 58 -5.85 8.42 -2.79
CA THR A 58 -4.45 8.05 -2.52
C THR A 58 -3.92 6.98 -3.46
N PHE A 59 -4.74 5.98 -3.80
CA PHE A 59 -4.31 4.78 -4.53
C PHE A 59 -5.04 4.60 -5.88
N GLY A 60 -5.98 5.46 -6.22
CA GLY A 60 -6.78 5.32 -7.44
C GLY A 60 -7.74 4.13 -7.44
N LEU A 61 -7.93 3.46 -6.30
CA LEU A 61 -8.71 2.22 -6.19
C LEU A 61 -10.17 2.51 -5.84
N MET A 62 -11.09 2.00 -6.66
CA MET A 62 -12.53 2.14 -6.45
C MET A 62 -13.10 0.94 -5.69
N ILE A 63 -13.59 1.19 -4.47
CA ILE A 63 -14.33 0.19 -3.69
C ILE A 63 -15.82 0.40 -3.93
N GLU A 64 -16.44 -0.56 -4.63
CA GLU A 64 -17.86 -0.59 -4.92
C GLU A 64 -18.62 -1.57 -4.03
N CYS A 65 -19.97 -1.45 -4.04
CA CYS A 65 -20.85 -2.31 -3.27
C CYS A 65 -21.88 -2.94 -4.20
N GLU A 66 -22.14 -4.23 -4.05
CA GLU A 66 -23.22 -4.93 -4.77
C GLU A 66 -24.58 -4.25 -4.50
N LYS A 67 -25.42 -4.14 -5.53
CA LYS A 67 -26.73 -3.50 -5.44
C LYS A 67 -27.78 -4.40 -4.76
N SER A 68 -27.48 -5.68 -4.60
CA SER A 68 -28.39 -6.68 -3.99
C SER A 68 -27.77 -7.29 -2.73
N ALA A 69 -28.64 -7.76 -1.82
CA ALA A 69 -28.17 -8.47 -0.63
C ALA A 69 -27.29 -9.69 -1.02
N PRO A 70 -26.20 -9.93 -0.27
CA PRO A 70 -25.82 -9.37 1.03
C PRO A 70 -24.98 -8.08 0.99
N TYR A 71 -25.00 -7.28 -0.10
CA TYR A 71 -24.31 -5.99 -0.21
C TYR A 71 -22.80 -6.07 0.05
N ARG A 72 -22.12 -6.92 -0.72
CA ARG A 72 -20.67 -7.12 -0.59
C ARG A 72 -19.87 -6.01 -1.26
N TYR A 73 -18.82 -5.58 -0.60
CA TYR A 73 -17.85 -4.64 -1.12
C TYR A 73 -16.76 -5.38 -1.90
N TYR A 74 -16.27 -4.76 -2.99
CA TYR A 74 -15.22 -5.28 -3.85
C TYR A 74 -14.45 -4.13 -4.49
N ILE A 75 -13.26 -4.40 -5.00
CA ILE A 75 -12.46 -3.42 -5.75
C ILE A 75 -12.83 -3.59 -7.22
N GLU A 76 -13.34 -2.51 -7.86
CA GLU A 76 -13.82 -2.55 -9.23
C GLU A 76 -12.66 -2.63 -10.24
N ASN A 77 -11.63 -1.83 -10.05
CA ASN A 77 -10.49 -1.71 -10.95
C ASN A 77 -9.27 -2.54 -10.48
N VAL A 78 -9.50 -3.83 -10.18
CA VAL A 78 -8.43 -4.74 -9.68
C VAL A 78 -7.27 -4.86 -10.67
N ASP A 79 -7.51 -4.74 -11.98
CA ASP A 79 -6.48 -4.85 -13.01
C ASP A 79 -5.45 -3.71 -12.91
N ASP A 80 -5.84 -2.55 -12.40
CA ASP A 80 -4.92 -1.44 -12.15
C ASP A 80 -3.90 -1.76 -11.04
N MET A 81 -4.23 -2.69 -10.15
CA MET A 81 -3.30 -3.19 -9.12
C MET A 81 -2.20 -4.11 -9.66
N THR A 82 -2.37 -4.66 -10.86
CA THR A 82 -1.39 -5.59 -11.49
C THR A 82 -0.41 -4.89 -12.41
N ASN A 83 -0.75 -3.70 -12.88
CA ASN A 83 0.11 -2.88 -13.74
C ASN A 83 1.08 -2.07 -12.89
N GLY A 84 2.37 -2.14 -13.14
CA GLY A 84 3.45 -1.52 -12.34
C GLY A 84 3.34 -0.01 -12.11
N SER A 85 2.20 0.44 -11.62
CA SER A 85 1.95 1.83 -11.23
C SER A 85 2.63 2.15 -9.89
N ILE A 86 2.88 3.43 -9.66
CA ILE A 86 3.45 3.92 -8.39
C ILE A 86 2.51 3.60 -7.23
N GLU A 87 1.20 3.70 -7.46
CA GLU A 87 0.16 3.39 -6.47
C GLU A 87 0.22 1.92 -6.04
N ASN A 88 0.38 1.00 -6.99
CA ASN A 88 0.53 -0.42 -6.70
C ASN A 88 1.83 -0.72 -5.95
N TRP A 89 2.92 -0.08 -6.32
CA TRP A 89 4.19 -0.21 -5.60
C TRP A 89 4.07 0.29 -4.16
N LEU A 90 3.43 1.44 -3.93
CA LEU A 90 3.15 1.97 -2.59
C LEU A 90 2.30 1.00 -1.79
N LEU A 91 1.20 0.50 -2.37
CA LEU A 91 0.31 -0.45 -1.73
C LEU A 91 1.05 -1.72 -1.29
N SER A 92 1.84 -2.29 -2.19
CA SER A 92 2.64 -3.49 -1.92
C SER A 92 3.65 -3.25 -0.79
N THR A 93 4.33 -2.11 -0.80
CA THR A 93 5.30 -1.72 0.23
C THR A 93 4.63 -1.60 1.61
N TYR A 94 3.46 -0.96 1.68
CA TYR A 94 2.70 -0.84 2.92
C TYR A 94 2.13 -2.17 3.39
N SER A 95 1.64 -3.03 2.48
CA SER A 95 1.14 -4.36 2.81
C SER A 95 2.24 -5.23 3.45
N VAL A 96 3.44 -5.21 2.90
CA VAL A 96 4.60 -5.91 3.47
C VAL A 96 4.96 -5.33 4.84
N SER A 97 4.98 -3.99 4.97
CA SER A 97 5.24 -3.32 6.25
C SER A 97 4.23 -3.73 7.33
N ASN A 98 2.94 -3.74 6.99
CA ASN A 98 1.88 -4.16 7.92
C ASN A 98 2.04 -5.62 8.34
N ALA A 99 2.29 -6.54 7.39
CA ALA A 99 2.53 -7.94 7.69
C ALA A 99 3.73 -8.14 8.63
N LEU A 100 4.80 -7.35 8.47
CA LEU A 100 5.96 -7.38 9.37
C LEU A 100 5.64 -6.86 10.77
N ILE A 101 4.79 -5.83 10.87
CA ILE A 101 4.34 -5.27 12.16
C ILE A 101 3.47 -6.29 12.89
N GLU A 102 2.52 -6.94 12.21
CA GLU A 102 1.66 -7.99 12.76
C GLU A 102 2.47 -9.22 13.21
N SER A 103 3.60 -9.47 12.56
CA SER A 103 4.48 -10.61 12.83
C SER A 103 5.53 -10.34 13.92
N LYS A 104 5.25 -9.47 14.89
CA LYS A 104 6.21 -9.07 15.94
C LYS A 104 6.86 -10.26 16.67
N SER A 105 6.12 -11.35 16.89
CA SER A 105 6.59 -12.57 17.57
C SER A 105 7.67 -13.33 16.78
N ILE A 106 7.75 -13.14 15.48
CA ILE A 106 8.72 -13.82 14.59
C ILE A 106 9.73 -12.86 13.99
N LYS A 107 9.71 -11.58 14.38
CA LYS A 107 10.62 -10.55 13.85
C LYS A 107 12.10 -10.95 13.91
N ASN A 108 12.51 -11.61 14.98
CA ASN A 108 13.88 -12.08 15.16
C ASN A 108 14.28 -13.24 14.22
N ARG A 109 13.31 -13.82 13.49
CA ARG A 109 13.53 -14.91 12.52
C ARG A 109 13.52 -14.39 11.09
N ILE A 110 13.21 -13.09 10.89
CA ILE A 110 13.19 -12.43 9.58
C ILE A 110 14.50 -11.67 9.45
N ILE A 111 15.33 -12.09 8.51
CA ILE A 111 16.55 -11.38 8.13
C ILE A 111 16.17 -10.50 6.94
N LEU A 112 16.21 -9.18 7.13
CA LEU A 112 16.05 -8.24 6.02
C LEU A 112 17.44 -7.93 5.50
N GLU A 113 17.61 -8.13 4.20
CA GLU A 113 18.82 -7.69 3.52
C GLU A 113 18.79 -6.15 3.43
N ASP A 114 19.87 -5.52 3.85
CA ASP A 114 20.01 -4.07 3.75
C ASP A 114 20.39 -3.70 2.32
N VAL A 115 19.39 -3.73 1.43
CA VAL A 115 19.54 -3.27 0.06
C VAL A 115 19.36 -1.76 0.05
N PRO A 116 20.37 -0.98 -0.36
CA PRO A 116 20.21 0.46 -0.52
C PRO A 116 19.01 0.74 -1.43
N SER A 117 17.99 1.37 -0.87
CA SER A 117 16.70 1.54 -1.57
C SER A 117 16.75 2.51 -2.76
N GLY A 118 17.87 3.18 -2.97
CA GLY A 118 17.98 4.27 -3.95
C GLY A 118 17.07 5.47 -3.64
N ARG A 119 16.43 5.48 -2.46
CA ARG A 119 15.47 6.51 -2.05
C ARG A 119 16.09 7.91 -2.05
N GLU A 120 17.35 8.02 -1.72
CA GLU A 120 18.10 9.28 -1.74
C GLU A 120 18.22 9.89 -3.15
N TYR A 121 18.13 9.06 -4.20
CA TYR A 121 18.20 9.51 -5.60
C TYR A 121 16.82 9.81 -6.17
N LEU A 122 15.76 9.29 -5.58
CA LEU A 122 14.39 9.44 -6.11
C LEU A 122 13.93 10.91 -6.12
N GLU A 123 14.16 11.62 -5.04
CA GLU A 123 13.74 13.01 -4.89
C GLU A 123 14.42 13.95 -5.91
N PRO A 124 15.77 13.94 -6.09
CA PRO A 124 16.43 14.68 -7.14
C PRO A 124 15.97 14.35 -8.56
N ILE A 125 15.69 13.07 -8.84
CA ILE A 125 15.17 12.62 -10.14
C ILE A 125 13.79 13.22 -10.40
N LEU A 126 12.86 13.09 -9.46
CA LEU A 126 11.50 13.62 -9.58
C LEU A 126 11.49 15.14 -9.74
N GLU A 127 12.35 15.84 -9.03
CA GLU A 127 12.45 17.30 -9.14
C GLU A 127 12.98 17.74 -10.51
N SER A 128 14.00 17.06 -11.01
CA SER A 128 14.54 17.32 -12.35
C SER A 128 13.51 17.03 -13.45
N MET A 129 12.73 15.98 -13.31
CA MET A 129 11.62 15.67 -14.23
C MET A 129 10.54 16.77 -14.21
N LYS A 130 10.16 17.30 -13.05
CA LYS A 130 9.16 18.37 -12.92
C LYS A 130 9.57 19.66 -13.65
N ILE A 131 10.86 19.99 -13.62
CA ILE A 131 11.40 21.21 -14.22
C ILE A 131 12.04 20.97 -15.60
N ASN A 132 11.86 19.75 -16.16
CA ASN A 132 12.40 19.35 -17.46
C ASN A 132 13.91 19.59 -17.60
N ARG A 133 14.69 19.23 -16.58
CA ARG A 133 16.17 19.33 -16.62
C ARG A 133 16.80 17.97 -16.84
N PHE A 134 17.99 17.99 -17.44
CA PHE A 134 18.85 16.81 -17.55
C PHE A 134 19.45 16.47 -16.20
N ILE A 135 19.70 15.18 -15.99
CA ILE A 135 20.36 14.64 -14.80
C ILE A 135 21.66 13.99 -15.29
N HIS A 136 22.74 14.27 -14.58
CA HIS A 136 24.00 13.55 -14.76
C HIS A 136 24.01 12.38 -13.77
N ILE A 137 24.17 11.15 -14.28
CA ILE A 137 24.15 9.94 -13.46
C ILE A 137 25.50 9.24 -13.57
N THR A 138 26.15 9.01 -12.43
CA THR A 138 27.32 8.16 -12.32
C THR A 138 26.89 6.85 -11.65
N TYR A 139 27.08 5.72 -12.32
CA TYR A 139 26.70 4.42 -11.78
C TYR A 139 27.76 3.36 -12.06
N TYR A 140 27.82 2.37 -11.16
CA TYR A 140 28.70 1.23 -11.31
C TYR A 140 27.98 0.10 -12.04
N ASN A 141 28.58 -0.36 -13.14
CA ASN A 141 28.04 -1.45 -13.93
C ASN A 141 28.64 -2.79 -13.49
N TYR A 142 27.93 -3.54 -12.67
CA TYR A 142 28.37 -4.84 -12.14
C TYR A 142 28.62 -5.92 -13.20
N MET A 143 27.97 -5.83 -14.37
CA MET A 143 28.17 -6.77 -15.46
C MET A 143 29.50 -6.56 -16.20
N ARG A 144 30.04 -5.36 -16.18
CA ARG A 144 31.28 -4.97 -16.87
C ARG A 144 32.38 -4.52 -15.93
N ASP A 145 32.10 -4.47 -14.64
CA ASP A 145 33.03 -4.05 -13.59
C ASP A 145 33.62 -2.65 -13.86
N ASP A 146 32.81 -1.72 -14.38
CA ASP A 146 33.22 -0.38 -14.74
C ASP A 146 32.29 0.72 -14.19
N LEU A 147 32.87 1.91 -13.95
CA LEU A 147 32.12 3.12 -13.60
C LEU A 147 31.70 3.83 -14.89
N ARG A 148 30.42 4.23 -14.97
CA ARG A 148 29.86 4.91 -16.15
C ARG A 148 29.17 6.20 -15.77
N GLU A 149 29.22 7.14 -16.71
CA GLU A 149 28.56 8.43 -16.65
C GLU A 149 27.57 8.56 -17.81
N HIS A 150 26.39 9.08 -17.50
CA HIS A 150 25.31 9.38 -18.47
C HIS A 150 24.72 10.74 -18.20
#